data_26e8a4c27c5e94b132f7eb1940492af1
#
_entry.id   26e8a4c27c5e94b132f7eb1940492af1
#
_cell.length_a   1.000
_cell.length_b   1.000
_cell.length_c   1.000
_cell.angle_alpha   90.00
_cell.angle_beta   90.00
_cell.angle_gamma   90.00
#
_symmetry.space_group_name_H-M   'P 1'
#
loop_
_entity.id
_entity.type
_entity.pdbx_description
1 polymer ?
#
loop_
_entity_poly.entity_id
_entity_poly.type
_entity_poly.pdbx_seq_one_letter_code
_entity_poly.pdbx_strand_id
1 'polypeptide(L)'
;PNHEWNLVEIGNKSCLIDVTWGAGITTSKHDFVKKYDEFYLCTPPEIFIRNHLPQESQSDMQGIEPKVSFDEFINMAETLKSFYKLGYTAVTPDLKNLNICGAGKTTLNYKSEERPVLLTKLLKNGKEIENSYINNKNGKEYNVNFYINEEGNYTLDLYSNTRVYEYSPLIVSFDIKCRESPNEKKYYPFFYFNYETKDVELISPLDKDLVSGNKYNFEFKSPDEKIILSYNGLNKEMDKNGTIFTLSDVLIEGTSGKEVLILNGDGVE
;
A
#
# COMPACT_ATOMS: atom_id res chain seq x y z
N PRO A 1 -4.86 -32.62 -4.19
CA PRO A 1 -5.46 -31.36 -4.62
C PRO A 1 -6.59 -31.01 -3.67
N ASN A 2 -6.70 -29.73 -3.33
CA ASN A 2 -7.72 -29.21 -2.43
C ASN A 2 -8.77 -28.36 -3.17
N HIS A 3 -8.56 -28.11 -4.46
CA HIS A 3 -9.42 -27.34 -5.32
C HIS A 3 -9.24 -27.72 -6.79
N GLU A 4 -10.29 -27.54 -7.61
CA GLU A 4 -10.31 -27.84 -9.04
C GLU A 4 -10.94 -26.69 -9.81
N TRP A 5 -10.42 -26.43 -11.00
CA TRP A 5 -10.91 -25.41 -11.93
C TRP A 5 -10.85 -25.89 -13.37
N ASN A 6 -11.33 -25.10 -14.30
CA ASN A 6 -11.46 -25.47 -15.70
C ASN A 6 -10.54 -24.61 -16.58
N LEU A 7 -9.90 -25.26 -17.56
CA LEU A 7 -9.34 -24.61 -18.74
C LEU A 7 -10.30 -24.87 -19.92
N VAL A 8 -10.82 -23.83 -20.51
CA VAL A 8 -11.81 -23.91 -21.59
C VAL A 8 -11.27 -23.22 -22.84
N GLU A 9 -11.36 -23.90 -23.96
CA GLU A 9 -11.02 -23.34 -25.28
C GLU A 9 -12.26 -22.65 -25.86
N ILE A 10 -12.17 -21.34 -26.13
CA ILE A 10 -13.22 -20.52 -26.76
C ILE A 10 -12.66 -19.89 -28.02
N GLY A 11 -12.97 -20.47 -29.17
CA GLY A 11 -12.33 -20.11 -30.44
C GLY A 11 -10.83 -20.45 -30.37
N ASN A 12 -9.97 -19.43 -30.48
CA ASN A 12 -8.51 -19.58 -30.40
C ASN A 12 -7.92 -19.07 -29.08
N LYS A 13 -8.73 -18.97 -28.03
CA LYS A 13 -8.31 -18.45 -26.71
C LYS A 13 -8.60 -19.47 -25.63
N SER A 14 -7.61 -19.74 -24.81
CA SER A 14 -7.77 -20.51 -23.58
C SER A 14 -8.24 -19.61 -22.45
N CYS A 15 -9.31 -20.00 -21.76
CA CYS A 15 -9.88 -19.31 -20.62
C CYS A 15 -9.76 -20.15 -19.35
N LEU A 16 -9.19 -19.59 -18.31
CA LEU A 16 -9.17 -20.17 -16.97
C LEU A 16 -10.41 -19.75 -16.21
N ILE A 17 -11.18 -20.73 -15.71
CA ILE A 17 -12.48 -20.51 -15.09
C ILE A 17 -12.55 -21.29 -13.79
N ASP A 18 -12.83 -20.61 -12.68
CA ASP A 18 -13.18 -21.24 -11.43
C ASP A 18 -14.69 -21.10 -11.18
N VAL A 19 -15.44 -22.14 -11.52
CA VAL A 19 -16.90 -22.14 -11.36
C VAL A 19 -17.33 -22.18 -9.90
N THR A 20 -16.52 -22.72 -9.02
CA THR A 20 -16.81 -22.83 -7.58
C THR A 20 -16.73 -21.46 -6.91
N TRP A 21 -15.62 -20.76 -7.08
CA TRP A 21 -15.44 -19.43 -6.51
C TRP A 21 -16.25 -18.35 -7.24
N GLY A 22 -16.51 -18.57 -8.52
CA GLY A 22 -17.37 -17.69 -9.33
C GLY A 22 -18.87 -17.82 -9.03
N ALA A 23 -19.34 -18.95 -8.48
CA ALA A 23 -20.76 -19.16 -8.20
C ALA A 23 -21.25 -18.50 -6.90
N GLY A 24 -20.40 -18.35 -5.90
CA GLY A 24 -20.82 -17.79 -4.62
C GLY A 24 -19.81 -17.90 -3.49
N ILE A 25 -20.30 -17.72 -2.28
CA ILE A 25 -19.50 -17.74 -1.06
C ILE A 25 -20.11 -18.73 -0.04
N THR A 26 -19.26 -19.32 0.77
CA THR A 26 -19.70 -20.10 1.94
C THR A 26 -19.63 -19.19 3.17
N THR A 27 -20.72 -19.11 3.92
CA THR A 27 -20.78 -18.34 5.18
C THR A 27 -20.05 -19.05 6.31
N SER A 28 -19.83 -18.36 7.43
CA SER A 28 -19.29 -18.97 8.66
C SER A 28 -20.17 -20.08 9.24
N LYS A 29 -21.44 -20.15 8.85
CA LYS A 29 -22.39 -21.24 9.20
C LYS A 29 -22.37 -22.39 8.21
N HIS A 30 -21.44 -22.38 7.24
CA HIS A 30 -21.34 -23.34 6.15
C HIS A 30 -22.52 -23.33 5.16
N ASP A 31 -23.36 -22.28 5.18
CA ASP A 31 -24.41 -22.11 4.17
C ASP A 31 -23.81 -21.51 2.89
N PHE A 32 -24.19 -22.06 1.74
CA PHE A 32 -23.83 -21.50 0.45
C PHE A 32 -24.75 -20.33 0.09
N VAL A 33 -24.16 -19.17 -0.21
CA VAL A 33 -24.88 -18.00 -0.71
C VAL A 33 -24.48 -17.79 -2.17
N LYS A 34 -25.45 -17.93 -3.06
CA LYS A 34 -25.26 -17.68 -4.49
C LYS A 34 -24.91 -16.20 -4.71
N LYS A 35 -23.73 -15.96 -5.21
CA LYS A 35 -23.21 -14.62 -5.51
C LYS A 35 -22.24 -14.72 -6.67
N TYR A 36 -22.75 -14.50 -7.90
CA TYR A 36 -21.90 -14.54 -9.07
C TYR A 36 -20.74 -13.53 -8.97
N ASP A 37 -19.53 -13.98 -9.27
CA ASP A 37 -18.31 -13.17 -9.31
C ASP A 37 -17.60 -13.39 -10.64
N GLU A 38 -17.75 -12.43 -11.55
CA GLU A 38 -17.18 -12.46 -12.91
C GLU A 38 -15.65 -12.50 -12.91
N PHE A 39 -15.00 -12.15 -11.79
CA PHE A 39 -13.53 -12.20 -11.65
C PHE A 39 -12.98 -13.60 -11.96
N TYR A 40 -13.75 -14.64 -11.69
CA TYR A 40 -13.34 -16.04 -11.93
C TYR A 40 -13.79 -16.60 -13.27
N LEU A 41 -14.29 -15.75 -14.17
CA LEU A 41 -14.65 -16.12 -15.54
C LEU A 41 -13.59 -15.59 -16.51
N CYS A 42 -12.85 -16.49 -17.16
CA CYS A 42 -11.75 -16.15 -18.08
C CYS A 42 -10.74 -15.16 -17.47
N THR A 43 -10.36 -15.41 -16.22
CA THR A 43 -9.33 -14.61 -15.54
C THR A 43 -8.01 -14.73 -16.30
N PRO A 44 -7.29 -13.61 -16.56
CA PRO A 44 -5.97 -13.65 -17.16
C PRO A 44 -5.03 -14.61 -16.42
N PRO A 45 -4.25 -15.46 -17.12
CA PRO A 45 -3.42 -16.47 -16.48
C PRO A 45 -2.41 -15.92 -15.47
N GLU A 46 -1.84 -14.75 -15.72
CA GLU A 46 -0.90 -14.06 -14.82
C GLU A 46 -1.55 -13.57 -13.51
N ILE A 47 -2.87 -13.41 -13.51
CA ILE A 47 -3.66 -13.11 -12.31
C ILE A 47 -4.14 -14.41 -11.66
N PHE A 48 -4.59 -15.36 -12.47
CA PHE A 48 -5.13 -16.63 -11.98
C PHE A 48 -4.10 -17.44 -11.20
N ILE A 49 -2.84 -17.45 -11.68
CA ILE A 49 -1.72 -18.14 -11.04
C ILE A 49 -1.43 -17.66 -9.61
N ARG A 50 -1.89 -16.46 -9.23
CA ARG A 50 -1.63 -15.90 -7.89
C ARG A 50 -2.28 -16.70 -6.76
N ASN A 51 -3.31 -17.51 -7.06
CA ASN A 51 -4.03 -18.33 -6.11
C ASN A 51 -4.40 -19.74 -6.64
N HIS A 52 -4.03 -20.06 -7.88
CA HIS A 52 -4.32 -21.33 -8.54
C HIS A 52 -3.07 -21.90 -9.20
N LEU A 53 -2.28 -22.68 -8.46
CA LEU A 53 -1.15 -23.38 -9.03
C LEU A 53 -1.57 -24.80 -9.42
N PRO A 54 -1.50 -25.20 -10.73
CA PRO A 54 -1.76 -26.57 -11.11
C PRO A 54 -0.69 -27.53 -10.59
N GLN A 55 -1.03 -28.82 -10.49
CA GLN A 55 -0.05 -29.84 -10.15
C GLN A 55 1.11 -29.82 -11.15
N GLU A 56 2.29 -30.20 -10.70
CA GLU A 56 3.51 -30.17 -11.54
C GLU A 56 3.33 -30.91 -12.88
N SER A 57 2.64 -32.06 -12.86
CA SER A 57 2.29 -32.83 -14.05
C SER A 57 1.36 -32.11 -15.05
N GLN A 58 0.76 -31.00 -14.64
CA GLN A 58 -0.16 -30.15 -15.41
C GLN A 58 0.35 -28.71 -15.53
N SER A 59 1.64 -28.48 -15.36
CA SER A 59 2.25 -27.14 -15.40
C SER A 59 1.97 -26.37 -16.69
N ASP A 60 1.78 -27.07 -17.82
CA ASP A 60 1.41 -26.47 -19.10
C ASP A 60 0.07 -25.73 -19.06
N MET A 61 -0.83 -26.09 -18.12
CA MET A 61 -2.13 -25.44 -17.91
C MET A 61 -2.04 -24.11 -17.17
N GLN A 62 -0.87 -23.64 -16.78
CA GLN A 62 -0.71 -22.32 -16.18
C GLN A 62 -1.05 -21.18 -17.15
N GLY A 63 -0.86 -21.40 -18.48
CA GLY A 63 -1.15 -20.40 -19.50
C GLY A 63 -0.17 -19.22 -19.53
N ILE A 64 0.96 -19.30 -18.83
CA ILE A 64 2.02 -18.28 -18.75
C ILE A 64 3.39 -18.86 -19.04
N GLU A 65 4.32 -18.01 -19.45
CA GLU A 65 5.75 -18.31 -19.59
C GLU A 65 6.60 -17.16 -19.03
N PRO A 66 7.66 -17.44 -18.25
CA PRO A 66 8.04 -18.77 -17.75
C PRO A 66 7.00 -19.36 -16.78
N LYS A 67 7.02 -20.68 -16.61
CA LYS A 67 6.18 -21.37 -15.65
C LYS A 67 6.58 -20.99 -14.23
N VAL A 68 5.58 -20.82 -13.38
CA VAL A 68 5.74 -20.59 -11.93
C VAL A 68 5.95 -21.93 -11.23
N SER A 69 7.03 -22.06 -10.49
CA SER A 69 7.29 -23.21 -9.63
C SER A 69 6.48 -23.13 -8.33
N PHE A 70 6.40 -24.24 -7.60
CA PHE A 70 5.74 -24.26 -6.28
C PHE A 70 6.42 -23.30 -5.29
N ASP A 71 7.75 -23.26 -5.27
CA ASP A 71 8.52 -22.38 -4.39
C ASP A 71 8.30 -20.90 -4.72
N GLU A 72 8.22 -20.53 -5.98
CA GLU A 72 7.86 -19.18 -6.39
C GLU A 72 6.43 -18.84 -5.97
N PHE A 73 5.47 -19.73 -6.25
CA PHE A 73 4.06 -19.53 -5.91
C PHE A 73 3.83 -19.26 -4.42
N ILE A 74 4.41 -20.06 -3.52
CA ILE A 74 4.24 -19.89 -2.07
C ILE A 74 4.94 -18.66 -1.51
N ASN A 75 5.91 -18.11 -2.25
CA ASN A 75 6.66 -16.92 -1.87
C ASN A 75 6.18 -15.63 -2.54
N MET A 76 5.25 -15.68 -3.48
CA MET A 76 4.64 -14.48 -4.06
C MET A 76 3.89 -13.66 -3.01
N ALA A 77 3.87 -12.33 -3.18
CA ALA A 77 3.02 -11.46 -2.37
C ALA A 77 1.56 -11.89 -2.49
N GLU A 78 0.86 -11.94 -1.38
CA GLU A 78 -0.54 -12.36 -1.32
C GLU A 78 -1.46 -11.22 -1.80
N THR A 79 -1.61 -11.10 -3.12
CA THR A 79 -2.52 -10.14 -3.75
C THR A 79 -3.92 -10.71 -3.84
N LEU A 80 -4.90 -9.98 -3.30
CA LEU A 80 -6.30 -10.41 -3.30
C LEU A 80 -7.02 -9.93 -4.57
N LYS A 81 -8.17 -10.51 -4.90
CA LYS A 81 -8.96 -10.09 -6.07
C LYS A 81 -9.31 -8.60 -6.09
N SER A 82 -9.48 -7.98 -4.91
CA SER A 82 -9.71 -6.54 -4.76
C SER A 82 -8.56 -5.70 -5.33
N PHE A 83 -7.32 -6.19 -5.27
CA PHE A 83 -6.16 -5.58 -5.89
C PHE A 83 -6.39 -5.36 -7.40
N TYR A 84 -6.77 -6.41 -8.10
CA TYR A 84 -6.99 -6.36 -9.55
C TYR A 84 -8.27 -5.59 -9.92
N LYS A 85 -9.36 -5.77 -9.16
CA LYS A 85 -10.63 -5.05 -9.37
C LYS A 85 -10.49 -3.54 -9.21
N LEU A 86 -9.58 -3.06 -8.38
CA LEU A 86 -9.26 -1.65 -8.19
C LEU A 86 -8.24 -1.12 -9.19
N GLY A 87 -7.81 -1.97 -10.15
CA GLY A 87 -6.92 -1.58 -11.23
C GLY A 87 -5.44 -1.60 -10.88
N TYR A 88 -5.04 -2.17 -9.74
CA TYR A 88 -3.63 -2.42 -9.47
C TYR A 88 -3.10 -3.51 -10.38
N THR A 89 -1.83 -3.40 -10.77
CA THR A 89 -1.21 -4.26 -11.79
C THR A 89 0.06 -4.95 -11.34
N ALA A 90 0.78 -4.35 -10.42
CA ALA A 90 2.02 -4.89 -9.89
C ALA A 90 2.27 -4.42 -8.46
N VAL A 91 2.98 -5.23 -7.71
CA VAL A 91 3.53 -4.92 -6.40
C VAL A 91 5.01 -5.29 -6.37
N THR A 92 5.84 -4.45 -5.74
CA THR A 92 7.29 -4.67 -5.65
C THR A 92 7.77 -4.36 -4.22
N PRO A 93 8.47 -5.27 -3.53
CA PRO A 93 8.81 -6.62 -4.00
C PRO A 93 7.58 -7.53 -4.09
N ASP A 94 7.57 -8.43 -5.08
CA ASP A 94 6.54 -9.45 -5.25
C ASP A 94 6.87 -10.69 -4.40
N LEU A 95 6.98 -10.49 -3.10
CA LEU A 95 7.34 -11.51 -2.10
C LEU A 95 6.43 -11.38 -0.88
N LYS A 96 5.90 -12.51 -0.41
CA LYS A 96 5.10 -12.59 0.80
C LYS A 96 5.92 -12.29 2.06
N ASN A 97 7.11 -12.87 2.15
CA ASN A 97 7.98 -12.81 3.31
C ASN A 97 9.16 -11.87 3.06
N LEU A 98 9.29 -10.82 3.85
CA LEU A 98 10.35 -9.84 3.77
C LEU A 98 11.26 -9.93 4.99
N ASN A 99 12.57 -9.82 4.78
CA ASN A 99 13.53 -9.71 5.88
C ASN A 99 14.06 -8.27 5.91
N ILE A 100 13.45 -7.43 6.72
CA ILE A 100 13.74 -5.99 6.77
C ILE A 100 13.85 -5.54 8.21
N CYS A 101 14.95 -4.86 8.54
CA CYS A 101 15.15 -4.08 9.75
C CYS A 101 15.53 -2.65 9.32
N GLY A 102 14.99 -1.64 9.97
CA GLY A 102 15.15 -0.26 9.54
C GLY A 102 14.18 0.10 8.40
N ALA A 103 14.67 0.86 7.43
CA ALA A 103 13.87 1.37 6.32
C ALA A 103 13.42 0.27 5.37
N GLY A 104 12.12 0.23 5.09
CA GLY A 104 11.51 -0.62 4.09
C GLY A 104 10.61 0.17 3.15
N LYS A 105 10.41 -0.39 1.95
CA LYS A 105 9.55 0.21 0.92
C LYS A 105 8.86 -0.88 0.12
N THR A 106 7.59 -0.67 -0.16
CA THR A 106 6.87 -1.41 -1.21
C THR A 106 6.24 -0.45 -2.20
N THR A 107 6.13 -0.87 -3.44
CA THR A 107 5.59 -0.06 -4.55
C THR A 107 4.42 -0.79 -5.18
N LEU A 108 3.32 -0.08 -5.41
CA LEU A 108 2.14 -0.57 -6.11
C LEU A 108 1.92 0.25 -7.38
N ASN A 109 1.76 -0.43 -8.51
CA ASN A 109 1.40 0.21 -9.76
C ASN A 109 -0.09 -0.01 -10.06
N TYR A 110 -0.75 1.00 -10.65
CA TYR A 110 -2.15 0.89 -11.06
C TYR A 110 -2.41 1.53 -12.42
N LYS A 111 -3.47 1.07 -13.10
CA LYS A 111 -3.88 1.55 -14.43
C LYS A 111 -5.20 2.32 -14.41
N SER A 112 -5.98 2.24 -13.32
CA SER A 112 -7.27 2.92 -13.22
C SER A 112 -7.13 4.41 -13.55
N GLU A 113 -8.11 4.96 -14.25
CA GLU A 113 -8.21 6.41 -14.46
C GLU A 113 -8.67 7.10 -13.17
N GLU A 114 -9.55 6.46 -12.41
CA GLU A 114 -9.88 6.87 -11.06
C GLU A 114 -8.76 6.38 -10.13
N ARG A 115 -8.13 7.33 -9.47
CA ARG A 115 -7.06 7.04 -8.51
C ARG A 115 -7.63 6.29 -7.31
N PRO A 116 -7.20 5.05 -7.04
CA PRO A 116 -7.64 4.34 -5.85
C PRO A 116 -7.05 4.99 -4.59
N VAL A 117 -7.83 5.05 -3.53
CA VAL A 117 -7.35 5.47 -2.20
C VAL A 117 -6.61 4.31 -1.57
N LEU A 118 -5.37 4.51 -1.15
CA LEU A 118 -4.55 3.49 -0.49
C LEU A 118 -4.40 3.83 0.99
N LEU A 119 -4.58 2.84 1.84
CA LEU A 119 -4.36 2.90 3.29
C LEU A 119 -3.34 1.84 3.69
N THR A 120 -2.51 2.14 4.66
CA THR A 120 -1.49 1.22 5.18
C THR A 120 -1.66 0.99 6.67
N LYS A 121 -1.43 -0.25 7.11
CA LYS A 121 -1.31 -0.63 8.51
C LYS A 121 -0.06 -1.46 8.71
N LEU A 122 0.85 -0.94 9.52
CA LEU A 122 1.99 -1.70 10.00
C LEU A 122 1.65 -2.25 11.39
N LEU A 123 1.70 -3.59 11.54
CA LEU A 123 1.35 -4.26 12.79
C LEU A 123 2.57 -4.97 13.36
N LYS A 124 2.74 -4.91 14.68
CA LYS A 124 3.67 -5.77 15.44
C LYS A 124 2.85 -6.67 16.36
N ASN A 125 2.94 -7.97 16.18
CA ASN A 125 2.15 -8.96 16.94
C ASN A 125 0.63 -8.64 16.94
N GLY A 126 0.10 -8.23 15.79
CA GLY A 126 -1.31 -7.87 15.60
C GLY A 126 -1.72 -6.51 16.16
N LYS A 127 -0.80 -5.74 16.77
CA LYS A 127 -1.07 -4.38 17.25
C LYS A 127 -0.52 -3.36 16.24
N GLU A 128 -1.36 -2.43 15.82
CA GLU A 128 -0.97 -1.35 14.90
C GLU A 128 0.08 -0.43 15.51
N ILE A 129 1.07 -0.08 14.70
CA ILE A 129 2.12 0.89 15.00
C ILE A 129 2.17 1.94 13.89
N GLU A 130 2.20 3.21 14.27
CA GLU A 130 2.22 4.33 13.34
C GLU A 130 3.66 4.59 12.88
N ASN A 131 4.14 3.84 11.88
CA ASN A 131 5.47 4.04 11.32
C ASN A 131 5.55 3.70 9.83
N SER A 132 4.54 4.15 9.09
CA SER A 132 4.48 4.05 7.63
C SER A 132 3.82 5.28 7.03
N TYR A 133 4.17 5.61 5.80
CA TYR A 133 3.54 6.67 5.03
C TYR A 133 3.50 6.34 3.54
N ILE A 134 2.60 6.97 2.81
CA ILE A 134 2.36 6.72 1.40
C ILE A 134 2.78 7.97 0.60
N ASN A 135 3.62 7.74 -0.42
CA ASN A 135 3.87 8.72 -1.47
C ASN A 135 3.25 8.25 -2.78
N ASN A 136 2.57 9.13 -3.48
CA ASN A 136 2.11 8.86 -4.83
C ASN A 136 3.06 9.51 -5.85
N LYS A 137 3.70 8.69 -6.67
CA LYS A 137 4.63 9.14 -7.69
C LYS A 137 3.96 9.09 -9.07
N ASN A 138 3.85 10.24 -9.72
CA ASN A 138 3.38 10.37 -11.12
C ASN A 138 1.94 9.87 -11.39
N GLY A 139 1.05 9.83 -10.39
CA GLY A 139 -0.35 9.48 -10.55
C GLY A 139 -0.64 8.04 -11.01
N LYS A 140 0.35 7.15 -11.06
CA LYS A 140 0.20 5.73 -11.46
C LYS A 140 0.96 4.76 -10.55
N GLU A 141 1.63 5.25 -9.53
CA GLU A 141 2.45 4.49 -8.60
C GLU A 141 2.28 5.00 -7.18
N TYR A 142 2.08 4.08 -6.25
CA TYR A 142 2.17 4.34 -4.82
C TYR A 142 3.46 3.75 -4.27
N ASN A 143 4.19 4.55 -3.49
CA ASN A 143 5.28 4.11 -2.66
C ASN A 143 4.82 4.10 -1.21
N VAL A 144 4.80 2.94 -0.59
CA VAL A 144 4.57 2.77 0.84
C VAL A 144 5.91 2.61 1.52
N ASN A 145 6.27 3.58 2.34
CA ASN A 145 7.51 3.59 3.11
C ASN A 145 7.18 3.24 4.56
N PHE A 146 8.02 2.43 5.20
CA PHE A 146 7.87 2.05 6.60
C PHE A 146 9.24 1.89 7.26
N TYR A 147 9.26 1.91 8.59
CA TYR A 147 10.50 1.71 9.33
C TYR A 147 10.29 0.74 10.49
N ILE A 148 11.12 -0.29 10.56
CA ILE A 148 11.09 -1.30 11.60
C ILE A 148 12.16 -0.97 12.64
N ASN A 149 11.72 -0.52 13.81
CA ASN A 149 12.58 -0.03 14.88
C ASN A 149 13.13 -1.10 15.84
N GLU A 150 12.58 -2.30 15.79
CA GLU A 150 12.89 -3.34 16.79
C GLU A 150 12.84 -4.72 16.16
N GLU A 151 13.58 -5.65 16.75
CA GLU A 151 13.45 -7.07 16.42
C GLU A 151 12.01 -7.57 16.60
N GLY A 152 11.57 -8.46 15.74
CA GLY A 152 10.25 -9.08 15.82
C GLY A 152 9.64 -9.45 14.48
N ASN A 153 8.38 -9.92 14.56
CA ASN A 153 7.55 -10.20 13.42
C ASN A 153 6.51 -9.09 13.25
N TYR A 154 6.35 -8.67 12.01
CA TYR A 154 5.45 -7.60 11.63
C TYR A 154 4.60 -8.03 10.45
N THR A 155 3.48 -7.37 10.28
CA THR A 155 2.65 -7.47 9.08
C THR A 155 2.43 -6.07 8.52
N LEU A 156 2.61 -5.90 7.22
CA LEU A 156 2.24 -4.70 6.50
C LEU A 156 1.02 -5.01 5.65
N ASP A 157 -0.13 -4.51 6.07
CA ASP A 157 -1.40 -4.65 5.38
C ASP A 157 -1.72 -3.40 4.58
N LEU A 158 -2.06 -3.58 3.31
CA LEU A 158 -2.49 -2.51 2.43
C LEU A 158 -3.96 -2.69 2.08
N TYR A 159 -4.74 -1.65 2.29
CA TYR A 159 -6.17 -1.58 2.03
C TYR A 159 -6.44 -0.53 0.98
N SER A 160 -7.44 -0.73 0.15
CA SER A 160 -7.75 0.26 -0.89
C SER A 160 -9.23 0.28 -1.25
N ASN A 161 -9.70 1.47 -1.70
CA ASN A 161 -11.02 1.67 -2.25
C ASN A 161 -10.97 2.75 -3.35
N THR A 162 -12.05 2.91 -4.12
CA THR A 162 -12.23 4.03 -5.06
C THR A 162 -12.73 5.29 -4.38
N ARG A 163 -13.29 5.18 -3.17
CA ARG A 163 -13.89 6.29 -2.43
C ARG A 163 -13.33 6.40 -1.02
N VAL A 164 -13.08 7.63 -0.62
CA VAL A 164 -12.78 8.03 0.75
C VAL A 164 -14.03 7.76 1.63
N TYR A 165 -13.83 7.32 2.88
CA TYR A 165 -14.88 7.03 3.86
C TYR A 165 -15.76 5.79 3.61
N GLU A 166 -15.45 4.96 2.61
CA GLU A 166 -16.07 3.64 2.45
C GLU A 166 -15.17 2.55 3.01
N TYR A 167 -15.75 1.37 3.27
CA TYR A 167 -14.97 0.19 3.67
C TYR A 167 -13.91 -0.14 2.61
N SER A 168 -12.66 -0.13 3.04
CA SER A 168 -11.51 -0.46 2.17
C SER A 168 -11.11 -1.91 2.38
N PRO A 169 -11.30 -2.79 1.40
CA PRO A 169 -10.85 -4.18 1.49
C PRO A 169 -9.33 -4.27 1.51
N LEU A 170 -8.81 -5.30 2.17
CA LEU A 170 -7.42 -5.69 2.05
C LEU A 170 -7.11 -6.03 0.58
N ILE A 171 -5.99 -5.54 0.06
CA ILE A 171 -5.55 -5.78 -1.31
C ILE A 171 -4.26 -6.58 -1.38
N VAL A 172 -3.34 -6.39 -0.44
CA VAL A 172 -2.10 -7.15 -0.32
C VAL A 172 -1.59 -7.10 1.12
N SER A 173 -0.94 -8.19 1.56
CA SER A 173 -0.32 -8.31 2.87
C SER A 173 1.09 -8.86 2.75
N PHE A 174 2.00 -8.38 3.61
CA PHE A 174 3.39 -8.81 3.69
C PHE A 174 3.71 -9.23 5.11
N ASP A 175 4.35 -10.39 5.27
CA ASP A 175 4.96 -10.80 6.51
C ASP A 175 6.40 -10.28 6.57
N ILE A 176 6.73 -9.48 7.59
CA ILE A 176 8.05 -8.87 7.73
C ILE A 176 8.73 -9.42 8.97
N LYS A 177 9.95 -9.90 8.81
CA LYS A 177 10.79 -10.35 9.92
C LYS A 177 11.99 -9.44 10.06
N CYS A 178 12.14 -8.83 11.23
CA CYS A 178 13.36 -8.15 11.63
C CYS A 178 14.10 -9.03 12.63
N ARG A 179 15.35 -9.39 12.32
CA ARG A 179 16.16 -10.32 13.13
C ARG A 179 17.06 -9.60 14.14
N GLU A 180 17.31 -8.32 13.92
CA GLU A 180 18.16 -7.50 14.76
C GLU A 180 17.70 -6.05 14.71
N SER A 181 17.54 -5.42 15.88
CA SER A 181 17.12 -4.02 15.93
C SER A 181 18.12 -3.10 15.24
N PRO A 182 17.68 -2.12 14.44
CA PRO A 182 18.59 -1.16 13.83
C PRO A 182 19.26 -0.28 14.91
N ASN A 183 20.46 0.18 14.62
CA ASN A 183 21.21 1.06 15.53
C ASN A 183 20.51 2.40 15.74
N GLU A 184 19.79 2.88 14.75
CA GLU A 184 19.05 4.14 14.77
C GLU A 184 17.56 3.85 14.71
N LYS A 185 16.79 4.48 15.58
CA LYS A 185 15.32 4.46 15.53
C LYS A 185 14.81 5.64 14.73
N LYS A 186 13.84 5.39 13.87
CA LYS A 186 13.20 6.42 13.05
C LYS A 186 11.69 6.30 13.10
N TYR A 187 11.01 7.44 13.24
CA TYR A 187 9.56 7.53 13.27
C TYR A 187 9.11 8.49 12.18
N TYR A 188 8.23 8.02 11.30
CA TYR A 188 7.67 8.85 10.24
C TYR A 188 6.55 9.73 10.76
N PRO A 189 6.38 10.94 10.20
CA PRO A 189 5.24 11.80 10.49
C PRO A 189 3.92 11.12 10.17
N PHE A 190 2.87 11.50 10.89
CA PHE A 190 1.52 11.06 10.61
C PHE A 190 0.91 11.88 9.48
N PHE A 191 0.25 11.20 8.54
CA PHE A 191 -0.49 11.83 7.45
C PHE A 191 -1.98 11.71 7.72
N TYR A 192 -2.67 12.85 7.72
CA TYR A 192 -4.12 12.85 7.78
C TYR A 192 -4.72 12.39 6.46
N PHE A 193 -5.80 11.63 6.55
CA PHE A 193 -6.48 10.92 5.47
C PHE A 193 -6.79 11.77 4.21
N ASN A 194 -7.07 13.06 4.37
CA ASN A 194 -7.40 13.95 3.25
C ASN A 194 -6.26 14.17 2.24
N TYR A 195 -5.02 13.87 2.61
CA TYR A 195 -3.85 13.98 1.74
C TYR A 195 -3.55 12.71 0.94
N GLU A 196 -4.10 11.56 1.35
CA GLU A 196 -3.87 10.27 0.66
C GLU A 196 -4.51 10.22 -0.73
N THR A 197 -5.45 11.12 -1.03
CA THR A 197 -6.14 11.20 -2.32
C THR A 197 -5.50 12.18 -3.30
N LYS A 198 -4.50 12.96 -2.88
CA LYS A 198 -3.82 13.97 -3.69
C LYS A 198 -2.40 13.53 -4.07
N ASP A 199 -1.84 14.12 -5.11
CA ASP A 199 -0.42 13.98 -5.48
C ASP A 199 0.47 14.79 -4.51
N VAL A 200 0.51 14.35 -3.24
CA VAL A 200 1.28 14.99 -2.20
C VAL A 200 2.46 14.13 -1.79
N GLU A 201 3.54 14.78 -1.40
CA GLU A 201 4.75 14.13 -0.91
C GLU A 201 5.42 15.02 0.14
N LEU A 202 5.63 14.51 1.35
CA LEU A 202 6.53 15.14 2.30
C LEU A 202 7.96 14.75 1.90
N ILE A 203 8.77 15.76 1.55
CA ILE A 203 10.16 15.58 1.12
C ILE A 203 11.07 15.72 2.32
N SER A 204 10.86 16.76 3.14
CA SER A 204 11.60 16.96 4.38
C SER A 204 10.84 17.80 5.42
N PRO A 205 11.12 17.65 6.70
CA PRO A 205 11.83 16.53 7.33
C PRO A 205 10.98 15.26 7.36
N LEU A 206 11.62 14.07 7.26
CA LEU A 206 10.95 12.77 7.34
C LEU A 206 10.94 12.19 8.76
N ASP A 207 11.43 12.90 9.74
CA ASP A 207 11.36 12.51 11.15
C ASP A 207 10.13 13.13 11.82
N LYS A 208 9.37 12.27 12.53
CA LYS A 208 8.23 12.69 13.35
C LYS A 208 8.68 13.57 14.53
N ASP A 209 9.80 13.19 15.14
CA ASP A 209 10.32 13.80 16.35
C ASP A 209 11.34 14.89 16.02
N LEU A 210 10.87 16.12 15.87
CA LEU A 210 11.74 17.28 15.68
C LEU A 210 12.32 17.77 17.01
N VAL A 211 13.63 18.02 17.01
CA VAL A 211 14.35 18.42 18.22
C VAL A 211 14.21 19.93 18.43
N SER A 212 13.73 20.33 19.62
CA SER A 212 13.63 21.74 20.01
C SER A 212 15.00 22.42 20.03
N GLY A 213 15.08 23.65 19.54
CA GLY A 213 16.29 24.43 19.38
C GLY A 213 16.99 24.22 18.03
N ASN A 214 16.58 23.24 17.24
CA ASN A 214 17.10 23.01 15.90
C ASN A 214 16.31 23.75 14.83
N LYS A 215 16.98 24.04 13.73
CA LYS A 215 16.39 24.58 12.51
C LYS A 215 16.16 23.47 11.49
N TYR A 216 15.03 23.52 10.82
CA TYR A 216 14.65 22.56 9.79
C TYR A 216 14.25 23.28 8.50
N ASN A 217 14.50 22.63 7.37
CA ASN A 217 13.97 23.02 6.07
C ASN A 217 12.79 22.11 5.75
N PHE A 218 11.60 22.70 5.66
CA PHE A 218 10.41 21.99 5.25
C PHE A 218 10.26 22.04 3.75
N GLU A 219 10.05 20.91 3.13
CA GLU A 219 9.80 20.76 1.71
C GLU A 219 8.65 19.78 1.50
N PHE A 220 7.64 20.26 0.77
CA PHE A 220 6.40 19.52 0.54
C PHE A 220 5.95 19.68 -0.91
N LYS A 221 5.59 18.58 -1.57
CA LYS A 221 4.99 18.61 -2.91
C LYS A 221 3.48 18.50 -2.79
N SER A 222 2.76 19.39 -3.46
CA SER A 222 1.29 19.38 -3.52
C SER A 222 0.79 20.02 -4.82
N PRO A 223 -0.37 19.57 -5.36
CA PRO A 223 -1.07 20.29 -6.41
C PRO A 223 -1.83 21.51 -5.90
N ASP A 224 -1.90 21.72 -4.59
CA ASP A 224 -2.66 22.82 -3.99
C ASP A 224 -2.06 24.20 -4.38
N GLU A 225 -2.89 25.23 -4.31
CA GLU A 225 -2.44 26.60 -4.60
C GLU A 225 -1.64 27.20 -3.45
N LYS A 226 -1.93 26.76 -2.22
CA LYS A 226 -1.36 27.32 -1.00
C LYS A 226 -1.14 26.23 0.04
N ILE A 227 0.01 26.25 0.70
CA ILE A 227 0.35 25.41 1.84
C ILE A 227 0.83 26.28 2.99
N ILE A 228 0.36 25.96 4.20
CA ILE A 228 0.68 26.63 5.43
C ILE A 228 1.41 25.66 6.36
N LEU A 229 2.57 26.08 6.87
CA LEU A 229 3.25 25.42 7.98
C LEU A 229 2.79 26.05 9.29
N SER A 230 2.16 25.26 10.16
CA SER A 230 1.80 25.63 11.52
C SER A 230 2.83 25.11 12.51
N TYR A 231 3.50 25.97 13.24
CA TYR A 231 4.54 25.63 14.21
C TYR A 231 4.69 26.70 15.28
N ASN A 232 5.08 26.32 16.48
CA ASN A 232 5.26 27.23 17.63
C ASN A 232 4.07 28.18 17.89
N GLY A 233 2.83 27.79 17.49
CA GLY A 233 1.65 28.64 17.54
C GLY A 233 1.57 29.72 16.44
N LEU A 234 2.42 29.63 15.42
CA LEU A 234 2.44 30.52 14.24
C LEU A 234 1.97 29.73 13.01
N ASN A 235 1.27 30.42 12.12
CA ASN A 235 0.91 29.91 10.80
C ASN A 235 1.69 30.70 9.74
N LYS A 236 2.52 30.04 8.98
CA LYS A 236 3.33 30.67 7.95
C LYS A 236 3.11 30.01 6.59
N GLU A 237 2.80 30.82 5.59
CA GLU A 237 2.69 30.37 4.21
C GLU A 237 4.06 29.92 3.70
N MET A 238 4.09 28.77 3.02
CA MET A 238 5.30 28.23 2.40
C MET A 238 5.51 28.86 1.02
N ASP A 239 6.75 29.09 0.64
CA ASP A 239 7.12 29.59 -0.67
C ASP A 239 6.85 28.52 -1.74
N LYS A 240 6.09 28.87 -2.80
CA LYS A 240 5.68 27.97 -3.88
C LYS A 240 6.58 28.13 -5.10
N ASN A 241 7.08 26.99 -5.61
CA ASN A 241 7.76 26.87 -6.89
C ASN A 241 7.20 25.67 -7.68
N GLY A 242 6.29 25.94 -8.62
CA GLY A 242 5.53 24.89 -9.30
C GLY A 242 4.63 24.12 -8.33
N THR A 243 4.90 22.84 -8.15
CA THR A 243 4.21 21.97 -7.16
C THR A 243 5.00 21.78 -5.87
N ILE A 244 6.16 22.40 -5.72
CA ILE A 244 7.01 22.30 -4.53
C ILE A 244 6.79 23.53 -3.66
N PHE A 245 6.59 23.27 -2.38
CA PHE A 245 6.46 24.26 -1.31
C PHE A 245 7.63 24.14 -0.37
N THR A 246 8.28 25.26 -0.04
CA THR A 246 9.46 25.29 0.84
C THR A 246 9.31 26.31 1.94
N LEU A 247 9.87 26.02 3.11
CA LEU A 247 10.09 26.99 4.18
C LEU A 247 11.39 26.63 4.88
N SER A 248 12.41 27.48 4.72
CA SER A 248 13.76 27.24 5.22
C SER A 248 14.00 27.89 6.58
N ASP A 249 15.02 27.37 7.29
CA ASP A 249 15.51 27.89 8.57
C ASP A 249 14.43 28.00 9.67
N VAL A 250 13.44 27.11 9.68
CA VAL A 250 12.36 27.09 10.66
C VAL A 250 12.92 26.61 11.99
N LEU A 251 13.04 27.50 12.97
CA LEU A 251 13.43 27.18 14.32
C LEU A 251 12.25 26.53 15.05
N ILE A 252 12.42 25.30 15.51
CA ILE A 252 11.41 24.60 16.32
C ILE A 252 11.67 24.92 17.78
N GLU A 253 10.70 25.58 18.42
CA GLU A 253 10.76 25.95 19.84
C GLU A 253 9.60 25.30 20.58
N GLY A 254 9.88 24.69 21.70
CA GLY A 254 8.81 24.16 22.54
C GLY A 254 9.22 22.99 23.41
N THR A 255 8.31 22.66 24.30
CA THR A 255 8.38 21.45 25.12
C THR A 255 7.76 20.28 24.37
N SER A 256 8.16 19.06 24.71
CA SER A 256 7.57 17.80 24.19
C SER A 256 6.05 17.87 24.06
N GLY A 257 5.51 17.47 22.91
CA GLY A 257 4.08 17.38 22.65
C GLY A 257 3.46 18.53 21.83
N LYS A 258 4.28 19.50 21.36
CA LYS A 258 3.79 20.47 20.36
C LYS A 258 3.87 19.89 18.96
N GLU A 259 2.80 20.05 18.21
CA GLU A 259 2.69 19.59 16.83
C GLU A 259 3.22 20.64 15.84
N VAL A 260 3.87 20.13 14.78
CA VAL A 260 4.13 20.88 13.55
C VAL A 260 3.21 20.31 12.49
N LEU A 261 2.39 21.14 11.89
CA LEU A 261 1.37 20.72 10.91
C LEU A 261 1.64 21.37 9.56
N ILE A 262 1.46 20.59 8.50
CA ILE A 262 1.40 21.08 7.13
C ILE A 262 -0.07 21.06 6.71
N LEU A 263 -0.62 22.22 6.39
CA LEU A 263 -2.04 22.44 6.13
C LEU A 263 -2.22 22.97 4.71
N ASN A 264 -3.29 22.54 4.02
CA ASN A 264 -3.73 23.24 2.81
C ASN A 264 -4.37 24.58 3.18
N GLY A 265 -4.31 25.55 2.27
CA GLY A 265 -4.75 26.92 2.51
C GLY A 265 -6.23 27.10 2.86
N ASP A 266 -7.03 26.04 2.61
CA ASP A 266 -8.49 26.05 2.87
C ASP A 266 -8.84 25.51 4.28
N GLY A 267 -7.85 25.05 5.04
CA GLY A 267 -8.04 24.34 6.31
C GLY A 267 -7.70 25.12 7.59
N VAL A 268 -7.56 26.44 7.49
CA VAL A 268 -7.30 27.31 8.67
C VAL A 268 -8.52 28.18 8.94
N GLU A 269 -9.58 27.58 9.49
CA GLU A 269 -10.62 28.30 10.23
C GLU A 269 -10.59 27.88 11.71
#